data_8f2d696aebb0db6cd6f8881f2e30f4a7
#
_entry.id   8f2d696aebb0db6cd6f8881f2e30f4a7
#
_cell.length_a   1.000
_cell.length_b   1.000
_cell.length_c   1.000
_cell.angle_alpha   90.00
_cell.angle_beta   90.00
_cell.angle_gamma   90.00
#
_symmetry.space_group_name_H-M   'P 1'
#
loop_
_entity.id
_entity.type
_entity.pdbx_description
1 polymer ?
#
loop_
_entity_poly.entity_id
_entity_poly.type
_entity_poly.pdbx_seq_one_letter_code
_entity_poly.pdbx_strand_id
1 'polypeptide(L)'
;MKIARFSTGDEPRYGIVQGLPEEEVASGESEGHLLVLKGDPLYSLPEATGEVVELREARLLSPVIPRSKVVGVGKNYASHITEMGESEPPRDPVVFLKPNTSVIGPDAPIVLPSWSEEIHYEAELAVILKPLAKDVPIDHADDVILGYTVANDVSARDRQRVEPQWVRAKAFDTSCPLGPWIEVPEPGREPLFSPGDAAVRARVDGLLVQEGRTTDMIRTIPELISYISTIFTLLPGDVILTGTPAGVGEIRAGQRVQVEVEGIGSFSNPVVRR
;
A
#
# COMPACT_ATOMS: atom_id res chain seq x y z
N MET A 1 1.87 6.97 -14.75
CA MET A 1 0.98 8.14 -14.43
C MET A 1 0.55 8.05 -12.98
N LYS A 2 0.77 9.12 -12.19
CA LYS A 2 0.41 9.15 -10.77
C LYS A 2 -0.98 9.73 -10.59
N ILE A 3 -1.91 8.98 -9.96
CA ILE A 3 -3.28 9.43 -9.66
C ILE A 3 -3.47 9.49 -8.15
N ALA A 4 -3.69 10.69 -7.62
CA ALA A 4 -3.99 10.90 -6.21
C ALA A 4 -5.49 11.07 -5.96
N ARG A 5 -5.94 10.62 -4.80
CA ARG A 5 -7.24 10.98 -4.23
C ARG A 5 -7.01 12.03 -3.15
N PHE A 6 -7.73 13.14 -3.21
CA PHE A 6 -7.48 14.30 -2.38
C PHE A 6 -8.75 15.05 -1.99
N SER A 7 -8.64 15.96 -1.03
CA SER A 7 -9.69 16.93 -0.65
C SER A 7 -9.06 18.28 -0.39
N THR A 8 -9.78 19.33 -0.77
CA THR A 8 -9.49 20.74 -0.44
C THR A 8 -10.44 21.31 0.62
N GLY A 9 -11.09 20.42 1.38
CA GLY A 9 -12.12 20.76 2.36
C GLY A 9 -13.53 20.30 1.95
N ASP A 10 -13.71 20.02 0.66
CA ASP A 10 -14.95 19.52 0.07
C ASP A 10 -14.94 17.98 -0.09
N GLU A 11 -15.86 17.45 -0.92
CA GLU A 11 -15.91 16.03 -1.24
C GLU A 11 -14.59 15.56 -1.88
N PRO A 12 -14.15 14.33 -1.58
CA PRO A 12 -12.95 13.76 -2.18
C PRO A 12 -13.03 13.67 -3.69
N ARG A 13 -11.93 14.07 -4.34
CA ARG A 13 -11.74 14.07 -5.81
C ARG A 13 -10.49 13.31 -6.19
N TYR A 14 -10.32 13.04 -7.47
CA TYR A 14 -9.11 12.47 -8.05
C TYR A 14 -8.39 13.49 -8.91
N GLY A 15 -7.08 13.38 -8.99
CA GLY A 15 -6.24 14.22 -9.85
C GLY A 15 -4.97 13.50 -10.29
N ILE A 16 -4.51 13.84 -11.50
CA ILE A 16 -3.20 13.40 -11.99
C ILE A 16 -2.14 14.31 -11.36
N VAL A 17 -1.17 13.72 -10.70
CA VAL A 17 -0.04 14.44 -10.08
C VAL A 17 0.95 14.80 -11.18
N GLN A 18 1.34 16.08 -11.26
CA GLN A 18 2.28 16.63 -12.23
C GLN A 18 3.27 17.58 -11.54
N GLY A 19 4.43 17.81 -12.18
CA GLY A 19 5.41 18.79 -11.72
C GLY A 19 6.21 18.37 -10.48
N LEU A 20 6.20 17.08 -10.13
CA LEU A 20 7.11 16.57 -9.10
C LEU A 20 8.54 16.56 -9.65
N PRO A 21 9.55 17.06 -8.90
CA PRO A 21 10.96 16.83 -9.21
C PRO A 21 11.27 15.33 -9.28
N GLU A 22 12.12 14.91 -10.22
CA GLU A 22 12.47 13.48 -10.39
C GLU A 22 13.14 12.86 -9.15
N GLU A 23 13.79 13.68 -8.30
CA GLU A 23 14.50 13.25 -7.09
C GLU A 23 13.71 13.46 -5.77
N GLU A 24 12.61 14.21 -5.76
CA GLU A 24 11.89 14.62 -4.53
C GLU A 24 10.56 13.89 -4.27
N VAL A 25 10.38 12.70 -4.77
CA VAL A 25 9.18 11.88 -4.47
C VAL A 25 9.03 11.55 -2.97
N ALA A 26 10.02 11.92 -2.15
CA ALA A 26 10.12 11.50 -0.75
C ALA A 26 9.71 12.53 0.31
N SER A 27 9.56 13.82 -0.02
CA SER A 27 9.17 14.84 0.98
C SER A 27 7.84 15.49 0.59
N GLY A 28 6.89 15.54 1.51
CA GLY A 28 5.57 16.15 1.30
C GLY A 28 5.56 17.68 1.08
N GLU A 29 6.68 18.27 0.69
CA GLU A 29 6.86 19.71 0.39
C GLU A 29 7.00 19.99 -1.12
N SER A 30 6.57 19.06 -1.99
CA SER A 30 6.76 19.16 -3.43
C SER A 30 5.96 20.30 -4.06
N GLU A 31 6.59 21.03 -4.99
CA GLU A 31 6.00 22.08 -5.83
C GLU A 31 5.00 21.55 -6.89
N GLY A 32 4.58 20.28 -6.81
CA GLY A 32 3.68 19.65 -7.77
C GLY A 32 2.24 20.15 -7.70
N HIS A 33 1.45 19.81 -8.71
CA HIS A 33 0.03 20.12 -8.78
C HIS A 33 -0.80 18.91 -9.21
N LEU A 34 -2.10 19.00 -8.98
CA LEU A 34 -3.10 18.00 -9.32
C LEU A 34 -3.97 18.50 -10.48
N LEU A 35 -3.90 17.85 -11.62
CA LEU A 35 -4.86 18.05 -12.70
C LEU A 35 -6.13 17.25 -12.37
N VAL A 36 -7.20 17.96 -11.99
CA VAL A 36 -8.42 17.36 -11.45
C VAL A 36 -9.13 16.50 -12.49
N LEU A 37 -9.55 15.30 -12.10
CA LEU A 37 -10.28 14.36 -12.95
C LEU A 37 -11.80 14.51 -12.77
N LYS A 38 -12.57 14.22 -13.83
CA LYS A 38 -14.04 14.24 -13.83
C LYS A 38 -14.66 13.11 -13.01
N GLY A 39 -13.94 12.02 -12.75
CA GLY A 39 -14.49 10.84 -12.11
C GLY A 39 -13.44 9.96 -11.44
N ASP A 40 -13.92 8.81 -10.94
CA ASP A 40 -13.10 7.80 -10.29
C ASP A 40 -12.39 6.94 -11.34
N PRO A 41 -11.04 6.82 -11.30
CA PRO A 41 -10.24 6.04 -12.26
C PRO A 41 -10.54 4.54 -12.24
N LEU A 42 -11.20 4.04 -11.20
CA LEU A 42 -11.66 2.65 -11.14
C LEU A 42 -12.78 2.37 -12.15
N TYR A 43 -13.59 3.37 -12.49
CA TYR A 43 -14.82 3.20 -13.29
C TYR A 43 -14.83 3.96 -14.60
N SER A 44 -13.91 4.90 -14.78
CA SER A 44 -13.82 5.71 -15.98
C SER A 44 -12.37 5.82 -16.47
N LEU A 45 -12.19 6.15 -17.74
CA LEU A 45 -10.88 6.59 -18.23
C LEU A 45 -10.56 7.95 -17.60
N PRO A 46 -9.29 8.22 -17.26
CA PRO A 46 -8.88 9.51 -16.72
C PRO A 46 -9.18 10.63 -17.73
N GLU A 47 -10.11 11.51 -17.39
CA GLU A 47 -10.47 12.69 -18.18
C GLU A 47 -10.34 13.93 -17.30
N ALA A 48 -9.50 14.89 -17.71
CA ALA A 48 -9.27 16.10 -16.95
C ALA A 48 -10.45 17.08 -17.05
N THR A 49 -10.74 17.78 -15.95
CA THR A 49 -11.72 18.87 -15.91
C THR A 49 -11.16 20.17 -16.46
N GLY A 50 -9.83 20.34 -16.48
CA GLY A 50 -9.12 21.58 -16.72
C GLY A 50 -8.80 22.38 -15.45
N GLU A 51 -9.35 21.99 -14.30
CA GLU A 51 -9.01 22.57 -13.00
C GLU A 51 -7.65 22.03 -12.52
N VAL A 52 -6.83 22.92 -11.96
CA VAL A 52 -5.54 22.60 -11.35
C VAL A 52 -5.57 23.01 -9.89
N VAL A 53 -5.08 22.13 -9.01
CA VAL A 53 -4.97 22.35 -7.57
C VAL A 53 -3.50 22.17 -7.17
N GLU A 54 -2.93 23.12 -6.45
CA GLU A 54 -1.58 22.97 -5.90
C GLU A 54 -1.53 21.83 -4.90
N LEU A 55 -0.51 20.97 -4.99
CA LEU A 55 -0.40 19.79 -4.12
C LEU A 55 -0.34 20.16 -2.63
N ARG A 56 0.32 21.28 -2.30
CA ARG A 56 0.39 21.84 -0.93
C ARG A 56 -0.97 22.30 -0.35
N GLU A 57 -1.96 22.57 -1.19
CA GLU A 57 -3.31 22.98 -0.80
C GLU A 57 -4.26 21.78 -0.66
N ALA A 58 -3.81 20.63 -1.12
CA ALA A 58 -4.57 19.38 -1.12
C ALA A 58 -4.18 18.49 0.05
N ARG A 59 -5.16 18.03 0.81
CA ARG A 59 -4.96 16.92 1.73
C ARG A 59 -5.07 15.61 0.94
N LEU A 60 -3.97 14.88 0.83
CA LEU A 60 -3.98 13.55 0.23
C LEU A 60 -4.77 12.59 1.11
N LEU A 61 -5.53 11.72 0.47
CA LEU A 61 -6.32 10.67 1.09
C LEU A 61 -5.79 9.31 0.63
N SER A 62 -6.24 8.22 1.27
CA SER A 62 -5.99 6.90 0.68
C SER A 62 -6.40 6.91 -0.78
N PRO A 63 -5.51 6.50 -1.71
CA PRO A 63 -5.75 6.62 -3.15
C PRO A 63 -6.91 5.76 -3.63
N VAL A 64 -7.28 4.75 -2.85
CA VAL A 64 -8.45 3.91 -3.06
C VAL A 64 -9.12 3.59 -1.73
N ILE A 65 -10.44 3.49 -1.73
CA ILE A 65 -11.21 2.85 -0.65
C ILE A 65 -11.64 1.49 -1.19
N PRO A 66 -11.03 0.39 -0.72
CA PRO A 66 -11.41 -0.95 -1.17
C PRO A 66 -12.91 -1.18 -0.95
N ARG A 67 -13.62 -1.55 -2.00
CA ARG A 67 -15.07 -1.78 -1.90
C ARG A 67 -15.40 -3.06 -1.15
N SER A 68 -14.54 -4.06 -1.26
CA SER A 68 -14.79 -5.33 -0.61
C SER A 68 -13.70 -5.70 0.39
N LYS A 69 -12.43 -5.64 0.02
CA LYS A 69 -11.35 -6.15 0.87
C LYS A 69 -9.97 -5.61 0.52
N VAL A 70 -9.09 -5.67 1.49
CA VAL A 70 -7.64 -5.72 1.31
C VAL A 70 -7.20 -7.15 1.62
N VAL A 71 -6.42 -7.74 0.72
CA VAL A 71 -5.85 -9.06 0.87
C VAL A 71 -4.37 -8.91 1.21
N GLY A 72 -3.96 -9.33 2.40
CA GLY A 72 -2.56 -9.36 2.80
C GLY A 72 -1.92 -10.71 2.53
N VAL A 73 -0.65 -10.69 2.16
CA VAL A 73 0.17 -11.88 1.95
C VAL A 73 1.30 -11.89 2.96
N GLY A 74 1.23 -12.81 3.92
CA GLY A 74 2.29 -13.04 4.90
C GLY A 74 3.40 -13.94 4.36
N LYS A 75 4.61 -13.77 4.92
CA LYS A 75 5.76 -14.67 4.68
C LYS A 75 6.20 -14.73 3.20
N ASN A 76 6.17 -13.61 2.50
CA ASN A 76 6.56 -13.52 1.09
C ASN A 76 8.02 -13.06 0.86
N TYR A 77 8.82 -12.89 1.93
CA TYR A 77 10.25 -12.58 1.87
C TYR A 77 11.04 -13.54 2.76
N ALA A 78 12.06 -14.21 2.20
CA ALA A 78 12.85 -15.19 2.92
C ALA A 78 13.57 -14.59 4.14
N SER A 79 14.09 -13.38 4.01
CA SER A 79 14.74 -12.63 5.10
C SER A 79 13.79 -12.38 6.27
N HIS A 80 12.53 -12.01 5.98
CA HIS A 80 11.50 -11.78 7.00
C HIS A 80 11.08 -13.08 7.69
N ILE A 81 10.99 -14.20 6.96
CA ILE A 81 10.71 -15.52 7.55
C ILE A 81 11.79 -15.88 8.58
N THR A 82 13.06 -15.70 8.23
CA THR A 82 14.20 -15.93 9.13
C THR A 82 14.15 -15.02 10.36
N GLU A 83 13.84 -13.72 10.18
CA GLU A 83 13.67 -12.75 11.26
C GLU A 83 12.58 -13.17 12.25
N MET A 84 11.49 -13.76 11.75
CA MET A 84 10.39 -14.28 12.57
C MET A 84 10.70 -15.65 13.24
N GLY A 85 11.91 -16.18 13.05
CA GLY A 85 12.36 -17.43 13.70
C GLY A 85 11.93 -18.70 12.98
N GLU A 86 11.47 -18.60 11.72
CA GLU A 86 11.11 -19.74 10.89
C GLU A 86 12.23 -20.05 9.88
N SER A 87 12.39 -21.31 9.47
CA SER A 87 13.48 -21.76 8.61
C SER A 87 13.08 -22.01 7.16
N GLU A 88 11.78 -22.22 6.90
CA GLU A 88 11.29 -22.60 5.58
C GLU A 88 10.09 -21.73 5.16
N PRO A 89 10.01 -21.34 3.89
CA PRO A 89 8.85 -20.64 3.38
C PRO A 89 7.63 -21.59 3.35
N PRO A 90 6.41 -21.06 3.54
CA PRO A 90 5.20 -21.84 3.42
C PRO A 90 5.05 -22.36 1.98
N ARG A 91 4.50 -23.59 1.86
CA ARG A 91 4.23 -24.20 0.55
C ARG A 91 3.31 -23.33 -0.31
N ASP A 92 2.25 -22.84 0.29
CA ASP A 92 1.26 -21.97 -0.36
C ASP A 92 1.30 -20.57 0.27
N PRO A 93 0.93 -19.50 -0.46
CA PRO A 93 0.86 -18.15 0.10
C PRO A 93 -0.03 -18.09 1.34
N VAL A 94 0.46 -17.47 2.42
CA VAL A 94 -0.34 -17.22 3.63
C VAL A 94 -1.18 -15.98 3.39
N VAL A 95 -2.48 -16.17 3.23
CA VAL A 95 -3.42 -15.09 2.89
C VAL A 95 -4.28 -14.72 4.09
N PHE A 96 -4.45 -13.43 4.34
CA PHE A 96 -5.36 -12.89 5.35
C PHE A 96 -6.11 -11.68 4.78
N LEU A 97 -7.15 -11.24 5.47
CA LEU A 97 -7.98 -10.11 5.04
C LEU A 97 -7.90 -8.95 6.03
N LYS A 98 -7.89 -7.73 5.49
CA LYS A 98 -8.11 -6.49 6.25
C LYS A 98 -9.41 -5.85 5.74
N PRO A 99 -10.31 -5.40 6.64
CA PRO A 99 -11.53 -4.71 6.24
C PRO A 99 -11.21 -3.31 5.66
N ASN A 100 -12.12 -2.77 4.90
CA ASN A 100 -11.98 -1.40 4.37
C ASN A 100 -11.88 -0.33 5.47
N THR A 101 -12.45 -0.59 6.65
CA THR A 101 -12.34 0.31 7.82
C THR A 101 -10.94 0.38 8.42
N SER A 102 -10.04 -0.56 8.09
CA SER A 102 -8.63 -0.49 8.48
C SER A 102 -7.83 0.53 7.67
N VAL A 103 -8.34 0.93 6.50
CA VAL A 103 -7.62 1.78 5.54
C VAL A 103 -7.65 3.24 5.97
N ILE A 104 -6.45 3.85 6.00
CA ILE A 104 -6.24 5.28 6.19
C ILE A 104 -5.31 5.83 5.11
N GLY A 105 -5.36 7.14 4.89
CA GLY A 105 -4.48 7.84 3.94
C GLY A 105 -3.24 8.45 4.60
N PRO A 106 -2.43 9.19 3.81
CA PRO A 106 -1.32 9.99 4.31
C PRO A 106 -1.75 10.93 5.45
N ASP A 107 -0.87 11.16 6.43
CA ASP A 107 -1.07 11.99 7.61
C ASP A 107 -2.22 11.60 8.56
N ALA A 108 -3.05 10.62 8.21
CA ALA A 108 -4.04 10.11 9.15
C ALA A 108 -3.36 9.30 10.27
N PRO A 109 -3.80 9.41 11.53
CA PRO A 109 -3.12 8.75 12.64
C PRO A 109 -3.30 7.23 12.63
N ILE A 110 -2.18 6.49 12.84
CA ILE A 110 -2.23 5.10 13.27
C ILE A 110 -2.60 5.09 14.75
N VAL A 111 -3.74 4.48 15.08
CA VAL A 111 -4.25 4.43 16.45
C VAL A 111 -3.87 3.10 17.08
N LEU A 112 -2.96 3.13 18.06
CA LEU A 112 -2.55 1.93 18.79
C LEU A 112 -3.72 1.42 19.64
N PRO A 113 -4.14 0.15 19.45
CA PRO A 113 -5.24 -0.42 20.20
C PRO A 113 -4.83 -0.70 21.66
N SER A 114 -5.74 -0.51 22.61
CA SER A 114 -5.49 -0.70 24.05
C SER A 114 -5.24 -2.16 24.45
N TRP A 115 -5.59 -3.11 23.60
CA TRP A 115 -5.48 -4.55 23.85
C TRP A 115 -4.18 -5.19 23.30
N SER A 116 -3.28 -4.39 22.74
CA SER A 116 -1.97 -4.83 22.25
C SER A 116 -0.86 -3.93 22.77
N GLU A 117 0.24 -4.55 23.18
CA GLU A 117 1.42 -3.86 23.69
C GLU A 117 2.57 -3.79 22.68
N GLU A 118 2.45 -4.51 21.56
CA GLU A 118 3.52 -4.62 20.56
C GLU A 118 2.95 -4.47 19.14
N ILE A 119 3.02 -3.25 18.62
CA ILE A 119 2.55 -2.91 17.27
C ILE A 119 3.77 -2.61 16.39
N HIS A 120 3.86 -3.28 15.24
CA HIS A 120 4.94 -3.12 14.27
C HIS A 120 4.46 -2.46 12.98
N TYR A 121 5.36 -1.70 12.32
CA TYR A 121 5.24 -1.30 10.92
C TYR A 121 5.67 -2.46 10.00
N GLU A 122 5.13 -2.49 8.80
CA GLU A 122 5.52 -3.37 7.69
C GLU A 122 5.35 -2.60 6.37
N ALA A 123 6.45 -2.06 5.82
CA ALA A 123 6.41 -1.39 4.52
C ALA A 123 6.24 -2.41 3.39
N GLU A 124 5.30 -2.15 2.48
CA GLU A 124 4.93 -3.07 1.41
C GLU A 124 4.63 -2.35 0.09
N LEU A 125 4.91 -3.02 -1.01
CA LEU A 125 4.28 -2.73 -2.28
C LEU A 125 2.84 -3.25 -2.26
N ALA A 126 1.90 -2.44 -2.74
CA ALA A 126 0.50 -2.83 -2.85
C ALA A 126 0.01 -2.75 -4.30
N VAL A 127 -0.79 -3.72 -4.71
CA VAL A 127 -1.40 -3.82 -6.04
C VAL A 127 -2.87 -3.45 -5.95
N ILE A 128 -3.34 -2.55 -6.81
CA ILE A 128 -4.75 -2.15 -6.91
C ILE A 128 -5.35 -2.77 -8.17
N LEU A 129 -6.47 -3.46 -8.02
CA LEU A 129 -7.15 -4.13 -9.11
C LEU A 129 -8.24 -3.26 -9.74
N LYS A 130 -8.48 -3.40 -11.05
CA LYS A 130 -9.50 -2.64 -11.77
C LYS A 130 -10.65 -3.50 -12.31
N PRO A 131 -10.44 -4.51 -13.17
CA PRO A 131 -11.54 -5.35 -13.61
C PRO A 131 -11.92 -6.36 -12.51
N LEU A 132 -13.12 -6.92 -12.64
CA LEU A 132 -13.51 -8.10 -11.88
C LEU A 132 -12.62 -9.27 -12.31
N ALA A 133 -11.99 -9.94 -11.33
CA ALA A 133 -11.02 -11.00 -11.58
C ALA A 133 -11.34 -12.26 -10.77
N LYS A 134 -11.42 -13.39 -11.47
CA LYS A 134 -11.65 -14.73 -10.90
C LYS A 134 -10.89 -15.75 -11.73
N ASP A 135 -10.18 -16.66 -11.07
CA ASP A 135 -9.40 -17.74 -11.70
C ASP A 135 -8.44 -17.21 -12.79
N VAL A 136 -7.71 -16.14 -12.47
CA VAL A 136 -6.83 -15.43 -13.41
C VAL A 136 -5.58 -16.28 -13.67
N PRO A 137 -5.28 -16.62 -14.94
CA PRO A 137 -4.01 -17.25 -15.30
C PRO A 137 -2.81 -16.33 -14.99
N ILE A 138 -1.65 -16.89 -14.66
CA ILE A 138 -0.46 -16.10 -14.32
C ILE A 138 -0.05 -15.14 -15.43
N ASP A 139 -0.11 -15.58 -16.68
CA ASP A 139 0.22 -14.82 -17.89
C ASP A 139 -0.80 -13.71 -18.23
N HIS A 140 -1.94 -13.68 -17.55
CA HIS A 140 -2.98 -12.66 -17.64
C HIS A 140 -3.11 -11.79 -16.37
N ALA A 141 -2.20 -11.92 -15.43
CA ALA A 141 -2.27 -11.17 -14.17
C ALA A 141 -2.17 -9.66 -14.37
N ASP A 142 -1.38 -9.20 -15.34
CA ASP A 142 -1.22 -7.77 -15.64
C ASP A 142 -2.51 -7.13 -16.18
N ASP A 143 -3.38 -7.93 -16.84
CA ASP A 143 -4.65 -7.45 -17.41
C ASP A 143 -5.63 -6.98 -16.32
N VAL A 144 -5.45 -7.41 -15.08
CA VAL A 144 -6.34 -7.10 -13.97
C VAL A 144 -5.80 -6.01 -13.03
N ILE A 145 -4.60 -5.50 -13.27
CA ILE A 145 -3.96 -4.46 -12.46
C ILE A 145 -4.38 -3.06 -12.93
N LEU A 146 -4.86 -2.21 -12.03
CA LEU A 146 -4.98 -0.77 -12.26
C LEU A 146 -3.61 -0.10 -12.13
N GLY A 147 -2.89 -0.44 -11.08
CA GLY A 147 -1.61 0.16 -10.73
C GLY A 147 -1.15 -0.23 -9.33
N TYR A 148 -0.17 0.51 -8.84
CA TYR A 148 0.56 0.18 -7.62
C TYR A 148 0.55 1.35 -6.65
N THR A 149 0.64 1.06 -5.36
CA THR A 149 0.75 2.07 -4.31
C THR A 149 1.65 1.55 -3.17
N VAL A 150 1.96 2.41 -2.23
CA VAL A 150 2.70 2.03 -1.02
C VAL A 150 1.71 1.70 0.09
N ALA A 151 2.02 0.70 0.89
CA ALA A 151 1.23 0.29 2.04
C ALA A 151 2.08 0.14 3.30
N ASN A 152 1.42 0.23 4.46
CA ASN A 152 1.96 -0.18 5.74
C ASN A 152 0.99 -1.22 6.35
N ASP A 153 1.41 -2.49 6.40
CA ASP A 153 0.62 -3.56 7.04
C ASP A 153 0.84 -3.57 8.55
N VAL A 154 0.28 -2.57 9.23
CA VAL A 154 0.45 -2.40 10.68
C VAL A 154 -0.09 -3.62 11.43
N SER A 155 0.76 -4.20 12.30
CA SER A 155 0.56 -5.53 12.88
C SER A 155 0.68 -5.52 14.40
N ALA A 156 -0.33 -6.08 15.10
CA ALA A 156 -0.25 -6.39 16.52
C ALA A 156 0.49 -7.71 16.71
N ARG A 157 1.80 -7.61 16.93
CA ARG A 157 2.71 -8.76 16.87
C ARG A 157 2.52 -9.73 18.02
N ASP A 158 2.21 -9.24 19.20
CA ASP A 158 1.87 -10.05 20.38
C ASP A 158 0.61 -10.91 20.11
N ARG A 159 -0.37 -10.42 19.35
CA ARG A 159 -1.59 -11.15 18.99
C ARG A 159 -1.33 -12.14 17.86
N GLN A 160 -0.52 -11.75 16.87
CA GLN A 160 -0.15 -12.63 15.78
C GLN A 160 0.54 -13.93 16.25
N ARG A 161 1.35 -13.84 17.32
CA ARG A 161 2.06 -15.02 17.86
C ARG A 161 1.18 -16.00 18.62
N VAL A 162 0.09 -15.55 19.22
CA VAL A 162 -0.72 -16.38 20.13
C VAL A 162 -2.08 -16.77 19.58
N GLU A 163 -2.58 -16.06 18.56
CA GLU A 163 -3.90 -16.31 18.01
C GLU A 163 -3.82 -17.17 16.74
N PRO A 164 -4.68 -18.18 16.61
CA PRO A 164 -4.65 -19.06 15.43
C PRO A 164 -5.11 -18.35 14.15
N GLN A 165 -5.85 -17.25 14.27
CA GLN A 165 -6.32 -16.41 13.16
C GLN A 165 -5.79 -14.99 13.31
N TRP A 166 -5.23 -14.42 12.25
CA TRP A 166 -4.59 -13.10 12.28
C TRP A 166 -5.56 -11.91 12.21
N VAL A 167 -6.86 -12.14 12.31
CA VAL A 167 -7.87 -11.06 12.19
C VAL A 167 -7.58 -9.92 13.17
N ARG A 168 -7.45 -10.22 14.46
CA ARG A 168 -7.17 -9.17 15.47
C ARG A 168 -5.78 -8.57 15.32
N ALA A 169 -4.82 -9.35 14.87
CA ALA A 169 -3.45 -8.90 14.66
C ALA A 169 -3.29 -7.94 13.48
N LYS A 170 -4.08 -8.11 12.42
CA LYS A 170 -3.90 -7.47 11.12
C LYS A 170 -5.08 -6.56 10.68
N ALA A 171 -6.28 -6.74 11.25
CA ALA A 171 -7.52 -6.18 10.72
C ALA A 171 -8.18 -5.14 11.63
N PHE A 172 -7.42 -4.50 12.54
CA PHE A 172 -7.95 -3.44 13.38
C PHE A 172 -8.01 -2.10 12.63
N ASP A 173 -8.84 -1.19 13.10
CA ASP A 173 -8.97 0.14 12.52
C ASP A 173 -7.61 0.85 12.44
N THR A 174 -7.36 1.55 11.34
CA THR A 174 -6.10 2.25 11.03
C THR A 174 -4.88 1.37 10.79
N SER A 175 -5.05 0.06 10.68
CA SER A 175 -3.93 -0.88 10.48
C SER A 175 -3.48 -1.03 9.01
N CYS A 176 -4.07 -0.27 8.07
CA CYS A 176 -3.73 -0.32 6.65
C CYS A 176 -3.57 1.08 6.03
N PRO A 177 -2.54 1.83 6.41
CA PRO A 177 -2.18 3.05 5.68
C PRO A 177 -1.86 2.74 4.20
N LEU A 178 -2.46 3.50 3.26
CA LEU A 178 -2.22 3.44 1.82
C LEU A 178 -1.93 4.83 1.26
N GLY A 179 -0.98 4.95 0.34
CA GLY A 179 -0.64 6.23 -0.30
C GLY A 179 0.68 6.19 -1.06
N PRO A 180 1.17 7.34 -1.49
CA PRO A 180 0.47 8.62 -1.53
C PRO A 180 -0.53 8.71 -2.69
N TRP A 181 -0.33 7.94 -3.77
CA TRP A 181 -1.12 7.88 -5.01
C TRP A 181 -1.04 6.48 -5.63
N ILE A 182 -1.76 6.28 -6.72
CA ILE A 182 -1.65 5.09 -7.57
C ILE A 182 -0.65 5.41 -8.68
N GLU A 183 0.41 4.63 -8.81
CA GLU A 183 1.25 4.60 -10.01
C GLU A 183 0.59 3.68 -11.03
N VAL A 184 0.00 4.29 -12.06
CA VAL A 184 -0.70 3.58 -13.15
C VAL A 184 0.26 3.41 -14.32
N PRO A 185 0.54 2.18 -14.79
CA PRO A 185 1.34 1.93 -15.99
C PRO A 185 0.73 2.62 -17.21
N GLU A 186 1.58 3.25 -18.03
CA GLU A 186 1.15 3.88 -19.28
C GLU A 186 1.69 3.09 -20.47
N PRO A 187 0.82 2.62 -21.39
CA PRO A 187 1.26 1.94 -22.57
C PRO A 187 2.21 2.81 -23.40
N GLY A 188 3.37 2.24 -23.79
CA GLY A 188 4.34 2.93 -24.65
C GLY A 188 5.25 3.96 -23.96
N ARG A 189 5.15 4.12 -22.65
CA ARG A 189 6.08 4.90 -21.83
C ARG A 189 6.93 3.97 -21.00
N GLU A 190 8.25 4.17 -20.99
CA GLU A 190 9.11 3.45 -20.05
C GLU A 190 8.71 3.80 -18.62
N PRO A 191 8.38 2.81 -17.77
CA PRO A 191 7.96 3.07 -16.41
C PRO A 191 9.16 3.56 -15.59
N LEU A 192 8.96 4.63 -14.80
CA LEU A 192 9.89 5.05 -13.74
C LEU A 192 9.91 4.06 -12.57
N PHE A 193 9.00 3.10 -12.57
CA PHE A 193 8.78 2.12 -11.53
C PHE A 193 8.73 0.71 -12.15
N SER A 194 9.51 -0.20 -11.59
CA SER A 194 9.48 -1.63 -11.92
C SER A 194 8.92 -2.41 -10.71
N PRO A 195 7.71 -2.98 -10.79
CA PRO A 195 7.14 -3.71 -9.65
C PRO A 195 7.97 -4.94 -9.25
N GLY A 196 8.75 -5.50 -10.18
CA GLY A 196 9.63 -6.64 -9.94
C GLY A 196 11.02 -6.27 -9.43
N ASP A 197 11.40 -4.97 -9.41
CA ASP A 197 12.70 -4.51 -8.91
C ASP A 197 12.59 -3.08 -8.38
N ALA A 198 12.03 -2.94 -7.19
CA ALA A 198 11.91 -1.68 -6.48
C ALA A 198 12.34 -1.83 -5.02
N ALA A 199 13.02 -0.83 -4.48
CA ALA A 199 13.30 -0.80 -3.05
C ALA A 199 12.03 -0.48 -2.26
N VAL A 200 11.87 -1.18 -1.12
CA VAL A 200 10.79 -1.00 -0.14
C VAL A 200 11.43 -0.59 1.17
N ARG A 201 11.04 0.56 1.73
CA ARG A 201 11.68 1.15 2.90
C ARG A 201 10.67 1.62 3.94
N ALA A 202 11.09 1.56 5.22
CA ALA A 202 10.42 2.29 6.29
C ALA A 202 11.40 3.15 7.07
N ARG A 203 10.88 4.29 7.57
CA ARG A 203 11.57 5.19 8.49
C ARG A 203 10.68 5.45 9.69
N VAL A 204 11.29 5.49 10.87
CA VAL A 204 10.62 5.93 12.11
C VAL A 204 11.36 7.16 12.59
N ASP A 205 10.64 8.28 12.74
CA ASP A 205 11.20 9.59 13.12
C ASP A 205 12.41 9.99 12.24
N GLY A 206 12.34 9.69 10.93
CA GLY A 206 13.36 9.97 9.94
C GLY A 206 14.50 8.95 9.85
N LEU A 207 14.63 8.04 10.80
CA LEU A 207 15.66 6.99 10.78
C LEU A 207 15.23 5.83 9.89
N LEU A 208 16.07 5.43 8.94
CA LEU A 208 15.85 4.23 8.13
C LEU A 208 15.94 2.99 9.03
N VAL A 209 14.85 2.23 9.09
CA VAL A 209 14.71 1.06 9.98
C VAL A 209 14.38 -0.22 9.24
N GLN A 210 13.88 -0.12 8.01
CA GLN A 210 13.60 -1.26 7.14
C GLN A 210 14.01 -0.93 5.71
N GLU A 211 14.67 -1.88 5.03
CA GLU A 211 14.99 -1.80 3.62
C GLU A 211 15.08 -3.20 3.01
N GLY A 212 14.47 -3.37 1.85
CA GLY A 212 14.53 -4.57 1.02
C GLY A 212 14.13 -4.26 -0.41
N ARG A 213 14.10 -5.28 -1.27
CA ARG A 213 13.71 -5.12 -2.67
C ARG A 213 12.64 -6.13 -3.07
N THR A 214 11.78 -5.74 -3.98
CA THR A 214 10.72 -6.63 -4.51
C THR A 214 11.26 -7.83 -5.28
N THR A 215 12.51 -7.79 -5.74
CA THR A 215 13.22 -8.96 -6.28
C THR A 215 13.36 -10.11 -5.29
N ASP A 216 13.29 -9.83 -3.98
CA ASP A 216 13.45 -10.81 -2.92
C ASP A 216 12.12 -11.50 -2.53
N MET A 217 11.03 -11.16 -3.22
CA MET A 217 9.74 -11.84 -3.04
C MET A 217 9.84 -13.32 -3.43
N ILE A 218 9.33 -14.19 -2.57
CA ILE A 218 9.25 -15.65 -2.82
C ILE A 218 8.23 -15.95 -3.90
N ARG A 219 7.09 -15.24 -3.87
CA ARG A 219 6.03 -15.31 -4.87
C ARG A 219 5.90 -13.97 -5.57
N THR A 220 5.96 -14.01 -6.86
CA THR A 220 5.81 -12.82 -7.73
C THR A 220 4.38 -12.29 -7.69
N ILE A 221 4.18 -11.04 -8.07
CA ILE A 221 2.85 -10.41 -8.14
C ILE A 221 1.88 -11.22 -9.02
N PRO A 222 2.27 -11.67 -10.25
CA PRO A 222 1.41 -12.53 -11.06
C PRO A 222 1.01 -13.84 -10.37
N GLU A 223 1.93 -14.51 -9.67
CA GLU A 223 1.63 -15.72 -8.91
C GLU A 223 0.64 -15.45 -7.76
N LEU A 224 0.79 -14.32 -7.05
CA LEU A 224 -0.12 -13.92 -5.99
C LEU A 224 -1.53 -13.63 -6.51
N ILE A 225 -1.67 -12.86 -7.60
CA ILE A 225 -2.96 -12.55 -8.22
C ILE A 225 -3.64 -13.85 -8.68
N SER A 226 -2.90 -14.71 -9.39
CA SER A 226 -3.41 -16.00 -9.84
C SER A 226 -3.92 -16.83 -8.66
N TYR A 227 -3.09 -17.04 -7.64
CA TYR A 227 -3.46 -17.82 -6.46
C TYR A 227 -4.68 -17.24 -5.72
N ILE A 228 -4.66 -15.96 -5.38
CA ILE A 228 -5.72 -15.28 -4.63
C ILE A 228 -7.05 -15.32 -5.39
N SER A 229 -7.02 -15.14 -6.72
CA SER A 229 -8.21 -15.16 -7.56
C SER A 229 -8.88 -16.55 -7.62
N THR A 230 -8.17 -17.63 -7.30
CA THR A 230 -8.80 -18.97 -7.16
C THR A 230 -9.60 -19.10 -5.87
N ILE A 231 -9.22 -18.35 -4.81
CA ILE A 231 -9.90 -18.42 -3.51
C ILE A 231 -11.22 -17.65 -3.56
N PHE A 232 -11.18 -16.39 -4.04
CA PHE A 232 -12.36 -15.52 -4.13
C PHE A 232 -12.28 -14.55 -5.30
N THR A 233 -13.44 -14.07 -5.75
CA THR A 233 -13.50 -13.02 -6.75
C THR A 233 -12.89 -11.73 -6.21
N LEU A 234 -12.01 -11.12 -6.99
CA LEU A 234 -11.44 -9.81 -6.74
C LEU A 234 -12.26 -8.75 -7.48
N LEU A 235 -12.59 -7.66 -6.82
CA LEU A 235 -13.43 -6.59 -7.34
C LEU A 235 -12.59 -5.35 -7.68
N PRO A 236 -13.08 -4.45 -8.54
CA PRO A 236 -12.43 -3.16 -8.78
C PRO A 236 -12.20 -2.40 -7.48
N GLY A 237 -10.95 -1.99 -7.25
CA GLY A 237 -10.52 -1.30 -6.04
C GLY A 237 -10.13 -2.21 -4.88
N ASP A 238 -10.22 -3.55 -5.03
CA ASP A 238 -9.56 -4.44 -4.08
C ASP A 238 -8.05 -4.25 -4.15
N VAL A 239 -7.39 -4.43 -3.02
CA VAL A 239 -5.95 -4.21 -2.86
C VAL A 239 -5.29 -5.51 -2.40
N ILE A 240 -4.13 -5.83 -3.00
CA ILE A 240 -3.26 -6.92 -2.53
C ILE A 240 -2.00 -6.29 -1.94
N LEU A 241 -1.72 -6.57 -0.67
CA LEU A 241 -0.45 -6.29 0.01
C LEU A 241 0.48 -7.46 -0.26
N THR A 242 1.68 -7.20 -0.80
CA THR A 242 2.54 -8.24 -1.38
C THR A 242 3.52 -8.87 -0.40
N GLY A 243 3.47 -8.46 0.86
CA GLY A 243 4.43 -8.84 1.90
C GLY A 243 5.51 -7.80 2.13
N THR A 244 6.18 -7.93 3.26
CA THR A 244 7.21 -7.00 3.75
C THR A 244 8.57 -7.68 3.85
N PRO A 245 9.70 -6.98 3.56
CA PRO A 245 11.05 -7.47 3.83
C PRO A 245 11.37 -7.51 5.34
N ALA A 246 12.52 -8.04 5.71
CA ALA A 246 13.05 -7.96 7.08
C ALA A 246 13.27 -6.51 7.53
N GLY A 247 13.37 -6.29 8.85
CA GLY A 247 13.54 -4.98 9.47
C GLY A 247 12.24 -4.42 10.06
N VAL A 248 11.22 -5.27 10.25
CA VAL A 248 9.99 -4.86 10.95
C VAL A 248 10.29 -4.53 12.41
N GLY A 249 9.57 -3.55 12.99
CA GLY A 249 9.86 -3.11 14.35
C GLY A 249 8.70 -2.37 15.01
N GLU A 250 8.82 -2.24 16.32
CA GLU A 250 7.80 -1.61 17.18
C GLU A 250 7.67 -0.11 16.90
N ILE A 251 6.42 0.37 16.89
CA ILE A 251 6.06 1.77 16.85
C ILE A 251 5.33 2.19 18.13
N ARG A 252 5.58 3.43 18.58
CA ARG A 252 5.05 3.96 19.83
C ARG A 252 4.32 5.28 19.61
N ALA A 253 3.38 5.56 20.49
CA ALA A 253 2.68 6.85 20.48
C ALA A 253 3.65 8.02 20.53
N GLY A 254 3.41 9.03 19.70
CA GLY A 254 4.26 10.20 19.52
C GLY A 254 5.26 10.09 18.38
N GLN A 255 5.50 8.90 17.84
CA GLN A 255 6.37 8.69 16.69
C GLN A 255 5.65 8.96 15.36
N ARG A 256 6.44 9.10 14.30
CA ARG A 256 5.96 9.16 12.91
C ARG A 256 6.60 8.05 12.09
N VAL A 257 5.78 7.28 11.41
CA VAL A 257 6.22 6.21 10.51
C VAL A 257 6.06 6.69 9.08
N GLN A 258 7.12 6.60 8.29
CA GLN A 258 7.13 6.82 6.85
C GLN A 258 7.39 5.48 6.16
N VAL A 259 6.64 5.21 5.10
CA VAL A 259 6.85 4.06 4.20
C VAL A 259 7.03 4.55 2.77
N GLU A 260 7.88 3.83 2.02
CA GLU A 260 8.32 4.23 0.68
C GLU A 260 8.46 3.00 -0.22
N VAL A 261 8.09 3.17 -1.49
CA VAL A 261 8.46 2.26 -2.59
C VAL A 261 9.11 3.10 -3.69
N GLU A 262 10.32 2.70 -4.07
CA GLU A 262 11.10 3.34 -5.14
C GLU A 262 10.29 3.51 -6.42
N GLY A 263 10.31 4.70 -7.02
CA GLY A 263 9.56 5.05 -8.24
C GLY A 263 8.08 5.37 -8.03
N ILE A 264 7.46 4.91 -6.94
CA ILE A 264 6.09 5.32 -6.57
C ILE A 264 6.16 6.59 -5.73
N GLY A 265 6.80 6.54 -4.57
CA GLY A 265 6.91 7.63 -3.63
C GLY A 265 6.82 7.17 -2.18
N SER A 266 6.60 8.13 -1.28
CA SER A 266 6.49 7.86 0.15
C SER A 266 5.33 8.65 0.78
N PHE A 267 4.89 8.19 1.94
CA PHE A 267 3.99 8.93 2.81
C PHE A 267 4.24 8.56 4.27
N SER A 268 3.73 9.37 5.19
CA SER A 268 3.92 9.13 6.61
C SER A 268 2.62 9.26 7.41
N ASN A 269 2.60 8.63 8.58
CA ASN A 269 1.48 8.67 9.52
C ASN A 269 2.00 8.92 10.94
N PRO A 270 1.39 9.83 11.70
CA PRO A 270 1.65 9.95 13.14
C PRO A 270 1.05 8.75 13.87
N VAL A 271 1.72 8.32 14.94
CA VAL A 271 1.27 7.22 15.81
C VAL A 271 0.68 7.80 17.09
N VAL A 272 -0.54 7.41 17.43
CA VAL A 272 -1.24 7.87 18.63
C VAL A 272 -1.79 6.70 19.44
N ARG A 273 -2.01 6.90 20.74
CA ARG A 273 -2.75 5.97 21.59
C ARG A 273 -3.96 6.71 22.15
N ARG A 274 -5.13 6.06 22.08
CA ARG A 274 -6.36 6.56 22.72
C ARG A 274 -6.41 6.16 24.18
#